data_41f54105fd03d6193ee4d3040a09baf5
#
_entry.id   41f54105fd03d6193ee4d3040a09baf5
#
_cell.length_a   1.000
_cell.length_b   1.000
_cell.length_c   1.000
_cell.angle_alpha   90.00
_cell.angle_beta   90.00
_cell.angle_gamma   90.00
#
_symmetry.space_group_name_H-M   'P 1'
#
loop_
_entity.id
_entity.type
_entity.pdbx_description
1 polymer ?
#
loop_
_entity_poly.entity_id
_entity_poly.type
_entity_poly.pdbx_seq_one_letter_code
_entity_poly.pdbx_strand_id
1 'polypeptide(L)'
;MPVITRSRILITLTIAITSFVLSCGDDDDDGGAATQPAGGATGAGDISGQAVDVLGIWGADELPNLEAMVKPWEDETGASMDFTGQRGVGALITSRVEGGNPPDVAIPAEVGLFQDLASEGRLTPLSDCGLEDEIRGNYPEAFVNLGTVDGTLYGFFMKADTKGTIWYNPKTFEENGWEPLTADSTWEDLVALTDEIRDSDLAPWSIGIGSEADSGWPGSDWIQQIILNMDDGEELYDGLLDGSIPYTDPRVKEAWERFGEIALTEGNVSQGSSAGINATDFRVATYPPFETPPAAAMNYLGAFAALFIAEQFPDLVPGEDFDFFPFPGGGATGGSNIVFAFNSDPATCSLLRHLASADAQRIWVELGGFTSVHTGVSLDAYPNETARGAAQQLLEAPSFRFDLDDALGGETQQAIFAGATEYIANPNQLDSILSNIQATR
;
A
#
# COMPACT_ATOMS: atom_id res chain seq x y z
N MET A 1 -30.29 47.72 -2.88
CA MET A 1 -31.15 47.91 -1.69
C MET A 1 -32.46 47.16 -1.92
N PRO A 2 -32.83 46.18 -1.15
CA PRO A 2 -33.40 46.38 0.18
C PRO A 2 -32.73 45.50 1.27
N VAL A 3 -32.90 45.98 2.49
CA VAL A 3 -32.45 45.48 3.78
C VAL A 3 -33.35 44.32 4.24
N ILE A 4 -32.79 43.24 4.68
CA ILE A 4 -33.51 42.15 5.38
C ILE A 4 -33.04 42.05 6.82
N THR A 5 -33.98 42.28 7.71
CA THR A 5 -33.91 42.35 9.17
C THR A 5 -33.70 40.95 9.78
N ARG A 6 -32.77 40.83 10.72
CA ARG A 6 -32.55 39.59 11.55
C ARG A 6 -33.55 39.57 12.70
N SER A 7 -34.38 38.51 12.79
CA SER A 7 -35.15 38.16 14.00
C SER A 7 -34.36 37.15 14.84
N ARG A 8 -34.09 37.49 16.11
CA ARG A 8 -33.56 36.59 17.14
C ARG A 8 -34.75 35.92 17.84
N ILE A 9 -34.74 34.60 17.86
CA ILE A 9 -35.63 33.78 18.70
C ILE A 9 -34.84 33.32 19.91
N LEU A 10 -35.30 33.72 21.11
CA LEU A 10 -34.81 33.28 22.41
C LEU A 10 -35.61 32.03 22.80
N ILE A 11 -34.96 30.92 23.03
CA ILE A 11 -35.60 29.71 23.62
C ILE A 11 -35.04 29.55 25.03
N THR A 12 -35.94 29.64 25.98
CA THR A 12 -35.69 29.47 27.42
C THR A 12 -35.81 27.98 27.77
N LEU A 13 -34.72 27.39 28.30
CA LEU A 13 -34.65 25.98 28.74
C LEU A 13 -34.97 25.90 30.24
N THR A 14 -36.02 25.22 30.60
CA THR A 14 -36.45 24.97 32.00
C THR A 14 -35.87 23.62 32.46
N ILE A 15 -35.04 23.65 33.51
CA ILE A 15 -34.44 22.45 34.13
C ILE A 15 -35.43 21.95 35.21
N ALA A 16 -35.86 20.69 35.12
CA ALA A 16 -36.55 19.99 36.16
C ALA A 16 -35.60 19.00 36.85
N ILE A 17 -35.35 19.25 38.14
CA ILE A 17 -34.57 18.38 39.03
C ILE A 17 -35.55 17.43 39.70
N THR A 18 -35.33 16.12 39.52
CA THR A 18 -36.07 15.08 40.30
C THR A 18 -35.05 14.28 41.12
N SER A 19 -35.11 14.46 42.41
CA SER A 19 -34.35 13.73 43.42
C SER A 19 -35.03 12.37 43.68
N PHE A 20 -34.28 11.27 43.71
CA PHE A 20 -34.77 9.99 44.25
C PHE A 20 -33.87 9.52 45.40
N VAL A 21 -34.56 9.09 46.44
CA VAL A 21 -34.10 8.80 47.80
C VAL A 21 -33.54 7.37 47.88
N LEU A 22 -32.44 7.20 48.66
CA LEU A 22 -31.89 5.90 49.11
C LEU A 22 -32.92 5.13 49.98
N SER A 23 -32.92 3.79 49.77
CA SER A 23 -33.44 2.85 50.80
C SER A 23 -32.40 1.72 50.95
N CYS A 24 -31.82 1.64 52.16
CA CYS A 24 -31.07 0.50 52.65
C CYS A 24 -32.01 -0.60 53.13
N GLY A 25 -31.65 -1.86 52.94
CA GLY A 25 -32.22 -3.02 53.56
C GLY A 25 -31.19 -4.14 53.62
N ASP A 26 -30.69 -4.40 54.84
CA ASP A 26 -29.94 -5.59 55.25
C ASP A 26 -30.84 -6.80 55.27
N ASP A 27 -30.27 -7.99 54.94
CA ASP A 27 -30.34 -9.20 55.81
C ASP A 27 -29.71 -10.44 55.14
N ASP A 28 -28.76 -10.96 55.83
CA ASP A 28 -28.16 -12.25 56.18
C ASP A 28 -28.33 -13.54 55.35
N ASP A 29 -27.15 -14.20 55.20
CA ASP A 29 -26.77 -15.61 55.29
C ASP A 29 -27.43 -16.68 54.37
N ASP A 30 -26.59 -17.30 53.50
CA ASP A 30 -26.19 -18.70 53.72
C ASP A 30 -25.14 -19.19 52.66
N GLY A 31 -24.19 -19.99 53.14
CA GLY A 31 -23.03 -20.42 52.35
C GLY A 31 -23.35 -21.52 51.32
N GLY A 32 -22.70 -21.38 50.19
CA GLY A 32 -22.61 -22.39 49.14
C GLY A 32 -21.29 -22.23 48.37
N ALA A 33 -20.31 -23.06 48.68
CA ALA A 33 -19.04 -23.16 47.92
C ALA A 33 -19.33 -23.58 46.49
N ALA A 34 -19.20 -22.68 45.55
CA ALA A 34 -19.14 -22.98 44.12
C ALA A 34 -17.71 -22.76 43.61
N THR A 35 -17.15 -23.82 43.11
CA THR A 35 -15.89 -23.94 42.40
C THR A 35 -15.79 -22.89 41.30
N GLN A 36 -14.72 -22.04 41.35
CA GLN A 36 -14.31 -21.19 40.24
C GLN A 36 -13.86 -22.03 39.05
N PRO A 37 -14.34 -21.79 37.84
CA PRO A 37 -13.63 -22.20 36.65
C PRO A 37 -12.45 -21.25 36.42
N ALA A 38 -11.32 -21.82 36.10
CA ALA A 38 -10.09 -21.11 35.80
C ALA A 38 -10.19 -20.26 34.54
N GLY A 39 -9.62 -19.06 34.62
CA GLY A 39 -9.02 -18.33 33.52
C GLY A 39 -9.92 -18.03 32.32
N GLY A 40 -10.83 -17.08 32.45
CA GLY A 40 -11.46 -16.44 31.31
C GLY A 40 -10.73 -15.12 31.00
N ALA A 41 -10.48 -14.91 29.73
CA ALA A 41 -9.94 -13.70 29.14
C ALA A 41 -10.54 -12.44 29.75
N THR A 42 -9.72 -11.43 29.97
CA THR A 42 -10.14 -10.07 30.34
C THR A 42 -11.14 -9.59 29.30
N GLY A 43 -12.41 -9.49 29.67
CA GLY A 43 -13.52 -9.19 28.77
C GLY A 43 -13.32 -7.83 28.07
N ALA A 44 -13.27 -7.86 26.75
CA ALA A 44 -13.58 -6.70 25.94
C ALA A 44 -15.00 -6.23 26.34
N GLY A 45 -15.14 -4.96 26.70
CA GLY A 45 -16.47 -4.38 26.96
C GLY A 45 -17.38 -4.57 25.74
N ASP A 46 -18.67 -4.60 25.95
CA ASP A 46 -19.65 -4.61 24.85
C ASP A 46 -19.41 -3.41 23.91
N ILE A 47 -18.96 -3.70 22.68
CA ILE A 47 -18.67 -2.68 21.64
C ILE A 47 -19.79 -2.59 20.58
N SER A 48 -20.89 -3.31 20.79
CA SER A 48 -22.04 -3.32 19.88
C SER A 48 -22.58 -1.92 19.63
N GLY A 49 -22.77 -1.59 18.36
CA GLY A 49 -23.23 -0.27 17.91
C GLY A 49 -22.18 0.84 17.93
N GLN A 50 -20.92 0.54 18.27
CA GLN A 50 -19.83 1.49 18.11
C GLN A 50 -19.32 1.47 16.65
N ALA A 51 -18.93 2.64 16.14
CA ALA A 51 -18.30 2.77 14.84
C ALA A 51 -16.82 3.18 15.02
N VAL A 52 -15.94 2.58 14.26
CA VAL A 52 -14.51 2.94 14.21
C VAL A 52 -14.26 3.72 12.93
N ASP A 53 -13.79 4.97 13.05
CA ASP A 53 -13.46 5.86 11.94
C ASP A 53 -12.09 5.51 11.37
N VAL A 54 -12.06 5.03 10.12
CA VAL A 54 -10.87 4.53 9.46
C VAL A 54 -10.57 5.31 8.19
N LEU A 55 -9.36 5.85 8.08
CA LEU A 55 -8.86 6.45 6.84
C LEU A 55 -7.86 5.50 6.16
N GLY A 56 -8.04 5.25 4.88
CA GLY A 56 -7.14 4.38 4.12
C GLY A 56 -6.95 4.79 2.67
N ILE A 57 -5.97 4.17 2.00
CA ILE A 57 -5.61 4.50 0.62
C ILE A 57 -6.52 3.83 -0.43
N TRP A 58 -7.24 2.77 -0.05
CA TRP A 58 -7.98 1.93 -1.01
C TRP A 58 -9.23 2.63 -1.54
N GLY A 59 -9.36 2.64 -2.88
CA GLY A 59 -10.51 3.20 -3.56
C GLY A 59 -11.63 2.19 -3.79
N ALA A 60 -12.56 2.55 -4.68
CA ALA A 60 -13.74 1.75 -4.97
C ALA A 60 -13.43 0.32 -5.44
N ASP A 61 -12.29 0.13 -6.10
CA ASP A 61 -11.91 -1.15 -6.72
C ASP A 61 -11.44 -2.18 -5.66
N GLU A 62 -10.87 -1.73 -4.54
CA GLU A 62 -10.35 -2.57 -3.46
C GLU A 62 -11.29 -2.62 -2.23
N LEU A 63 -12.20 -1.65 -2.11
CA LEU A 63 -13.11 -1.53 -0.97
C LEU A 63 -13.96 -2.78 -0.71
N PRO A 64 -14.53 -3.48 -1.73
CA PRO A 64 -15.31 -4.69 -1.49
C PRO A 64 -14.52 -5.81 -0.81
N ASN A 65 -13.22 -5.92 -1.09
CA ASN A 65 -12.35 -6.93 -0.47
C ASN A 65 -12.04 -6.58 1.00
N LEU A 66 -11.81 -5.29 1.29
CA LEU A 66 -11.69 -4.82 2.68
C LEU A 66 -12.98 -5.06 3.47
N GLU A 67 -14.14 -4.74 2.91
CA GLU A 67 -15.43 -4.99 3.53
C GLU A 67 -15.65 -6.49 3.80
N ALA A 68 -15.29 -7.36 2.85
CA ALA A 68 -15.36 -8.80 3.03
C ALA A 68 -14.43 -9.29 4.15
N MET A 69 -13.23 -8.72 4.26
CA MET A 69 -12.27 -9.02 5.32
C MET A 69 -12.78 -8.60 6.70
N VAL A 70 -13.43 -7.44 6.81
CA VAL A 70 -13.91 -6.86 8.08
C VAL A 70 -15.27 -7.43 8.51
N LYS A 71 -16.08 -7.89 7.57
CA LYS A 71 -17.43 -8.37 7.84
C LYS A 71 -17.56 -9.40 8.98
N PRO A 72 -16.69 -10.42 9.13
CA PRO A 72 -16.77 -11.35 10.25
C PRO A 72 -16.66 -10.66 11.61
N TRP A 73 -15.82 -9.63 11.74
CA TRP A 73 -15.70 -8.83 12.96
C TRP A 73 -16.95 -8.03 13.26
N GLU A 74 -17.56 -7.41 12.24
CA GLU A 74 -18.81 -6.67 12.39
C GLU A 74 -19.97 -7.60 12.82
N ASP A 75 -20.06 -8.78 12.19
CA ASP A 75 -21.09 -9.77 12.48
C ASP A 75 -20.93 -10.36 13.91
N GLU A 76 -19.70 -10.54 14.39
CA GLU A 76 -19.42 -11.08 15.72
C GLU A 76 -19.64 -10.05 16.83
N THR A 77 -19.19 -8.81 16.61
CA THR A 77 -19.13 -7.78 17.65
C THR A 77 -20.35 -6.86 17.66
N GLY A 78 -21.01 -6.71 16.53
CA GLY A 78 -22.07 -5.69 16.33
C GLY A 78 -21.52 -4.26 16.24
N ALA A 79 -20.20 -4.08 16.20
CA ALA A 79 -19.54 -2.81 15.85
C ALA A 79 -19.49 -2.65 14.33
N SER A 80 -19.09 -1.48 13.84
CA SER A 80 -18.93 -1.21 12.41
C SER A 80 -17.63 -0.46 12.13
N MET A 81 -17.07 -0.67 10.93
CA MET A 81 -15.99 0.14 10.38
C MET A 81 -16.59 1.24 9.48
N ASP A 82 -16.32 2.50 9.80
CA ASP A 82 -16.65 3.65 8.94
C ASP A 82 -15.40 4.04 8.14
N PHE A 83 -15.28 3.47 6.92
CA PHE A 83 -14.08 3.60 6.11
C PHE A 83 -14.19 4.73 5.09
N THR A 84 -13.21 5.63 5.10
CA THR A 84 -13.01 6.63 4.06
C THR A 84 -11.71 6.32 3.32
N GLY A 85 -11.82 5.95 2.04
CA GLY A 85 -10.70 5.60 1.17
C GLY A 85 -10.47 6.63 0.07
N GLN A 86 -9.20 7.07 -0.08
CA GLN A 86 -8.80 7.95 -1.20
C GLN A 86 -7.31 7.88 -1.45
N ARG A 87 -6.90 8.11 -2.69
CA ARG A 87 -5.48 8.35 -3.02
C ARG A 87 -5.02 9.65 -2.35
N GLY A 88 -3.75 9.69 -1.93
CA GLY A 88 -3.23 10.84 -1.17
C GLY A 88 -3.83 10.97 0.23
N VAL A 89 -4.23 9.86 0.84
CA VAL A 89 -4.83 9.84 2.18
C VAL A 89 -3.92 10.43 3.25
N GLY A 90 -2.60 10.40 3.07
CA GLY A 90 -1.61 10.98 4.00
C GLY A 90 -1.86 12.45 4.28
N ALA A 91 -2.18 13.26 3.25
CA ALA A 91 -2.51 14.65 3.41
C ALA A 91 -3.80 14.87 4.24
N LEU A 92 -4.81 14.00 4.07
CA LEU A 92 -6.03 14.04 4.86
C LEU A 92 -5.77 13.66 6.33
N ILE A 93 -4.96 12.61 6.57
CA ILE A 93 -4.54 12.20 7.91
C ILE A 93 -3.85 13.37 8.60
N THR A 94 -2.83 13.97 7.98
CA THR A 94 -2.10 15.13 8.51
C THR A 94 -3.05 16.28 8.85
N SER A 95 -3.93 16.65 7.93
CA SER A 95 -4.90 17.73 8.14
C SER A 95 -5.83 17.46 9.33
N ARG A 96 -6.29 16.23 9.50
CA ARG A 96 -7.18 15.86 10.63
C ARG A 96 -6.42 15.87 11.97
N VAL A 97 -5.18 15.37 11.98
CA VAL A 97 -4.30 15.38 13.16
C VAL A 97 -4.01 16.81 13.60
N GLU A 98 -3.62 17.69 12.69
CA GLU A 98 -3.38 19.12 12.95
C GLU A 98 -4.65 19.84 13.42
N GLY A 99 -5.80 19.47 12.84
CA GLY A 99 -7.10 19.99 13.23
C GLY A 99 -7.62 19.49 14.60
N GLY A 100 -6.91 18.58 15.25
CA GLY A 100 -7.28 17.99 16.55
C GLY A 100 -8.46 17.02 16.47
N ASN A 101 -8.74 16.45 15.29
CA ASN A 101 -9.77 15.44 15.05
C ASN A 101 -9.19 14.27 14.23
N PRO A 102 -8.18 13.54 14.74
CA PRO A 102 -7.62 12.38 14.04
C PRO A 102 -8.69 11.31 13.81
N PRO A 103 -8.50 10.37 12.86
CA PRO A 103 -9.30 9.15 12.79
C PRO A 103 -9.01 8.24 13.99
N ASP A 104 -9.78 7.18 14.18
CA ASP A 104 -9.44 6.14 15.16
C ASP A 104 -8.27 5.29 14.66
N VAL A 105 -8.33 4.90 13.38
CA VAL A 105 -7.31 4.09 12.68
C VAL A 105 -6.94 4.73 11.34
N ALA A 106 -5.69 4.61 10.95
CA ALA A 106 -5.21 4.97 9.61
C ALA A 106 -4.49 3.81 8.94
N ILE A 107 -4.65 3.71 7.60
CA ILE A 107 -4.06 2.66 6.76
C ILE A 107 -3.50 3.28 5.46
N PRO A 108 -2.47 4.12 5.55
CA PRO A 108 -1.77 4.66 4.37
C PRO A 108 -0.69 3.69 3.86
N ALA A 109 -0.05 4.06 2.73
CA ALA A 109 1.18 3.44 2.26
C ALA A 109 2.43 4.12 2.86
N GLU A 110 2.32 5.40 3.17
CA GLU A 110 3.43 6.29 3.54
C GLU A 110 3.98 5.97 4.95
N VAL A 111 5.05 5.15 5.01
CA VAL A 111 5.74 4.80 6.26
C VAL A 111 6.42 6.02 6.88
N GLY A 112 6.93 6.94 6.08
CA GLY A 112 7.51 8.19 6.56
C GLY A 112 6.51 9.01 7.39
N LEU A 113 5.28 9.20 6.90
CA LEU A 113 4.21 9.86 7.65
C LEU A 113 3.94 9.17 9.00
N PHE A 114 3.88 7.84 8.99
CA PHE A 114 3.71 7.05 10.21
C PHE A 114 4.83 7.31 11.22
N GLN A 115 6.10 7.30 10.76
CA GLN A 115 7.27 7.52 11.62
C GLN A 115 7.29 8.93 12.22
N ASP A 116 6.93 9.94 11.44
CA ASP A 116 6.82 11.33 11.91
C ASP A 116 5.76 11.44 13.01
N LEU A 117 4.56 10.93 12.76
CA LEU A 117 3.46 10.95 13.74
C LEU A 117 3.79 10.18 15.02
N ALA A 118 4.49 9.04 14.92
CA ALA A 118 4.95 8.27 16.07
C ALA A 118 6.00 9.04 16.89
N SER A 119 6.99 9.63 16.22
CA SER A 119 8.05 10.44 16.83
C SER A 119 7.51 11.70 17.54
N GLU A 120 6.43 12.27 17.01
CA GLU A 120 5.71 13.40 17.63
C GLU A 120 4.81 12.96 18.80
N GLY A 121 4.71 11.66 19.09
CA GLY A 121 3.85 11.12 20.15
C GLY A 121 2.35 11.27 19.86
N ARG A 122 1.97 11.24 18.59
CA ARG A 122 0.58 11.34 18.13
C ARG A 122 -0.14 9.99 18.06
N LEU A 123 0.62 8.89 18.03
CA LEU A 123 0.09 7.55 17.85
C LEU A 123 -0.03 6.80 19.19
N THR A 124 -0.92 5.82 19.19
CA THR A 124 -1.12 4.92 20.32
C THR A 124 -0.21 3.70 20.18
N PRO A 125 0.60 3.33 21.18
CA PRO A 125 1.37 2.10 21.17
C PRO A 125 0.46 0.87 21.05
N LEU A 126 0.86 -0.12 20.24
CA LEU A 126 0.10 -1.37 20.10
C LEU A 126 0.03 -2.19 21.40
N SER A 127 0.97 -1.96 22.34
CA SER A 127 0.93 -2.51 23.70
C SER A 127 -0.33 -2.09 24.47
N ASP A 128 -0.88 -0.88 24.22
CA ASP A 128 -2.08 -0.39 24.88
C ASP A 128 -3.34 -1.15 24.44
N CYS A 129 -3.29 -1.77 23.26
CA CYS A 129 -4.29 -2.72 22.77
C CYS A 129 -3.93 -4.19 23.07
N GLY A 130 -2.77 -4.45 23.69
CA GLY A 130 -2.29 -5.81 23.96
C GLY A 130 -1.92 -6.60 22.71
N LEU A 131 -1.45 -5.93 21.65
CA LEU A 131 -1.14 -6.53 20.32
C LEU A 131 0.36 -6.73 20.08
N GLU A 132 1.23 -6.14 20.90
CA GLU A 132 2.68 -6.14 20.63
C GLU A 132 3.26 -7.57 20.50
N ASP A 133 2.94 -8.47 21.43
CA ASP A 133 3.45 -9.85 21.41
C ASP A 133 2.93 -10.63 20.20
N GLU A 134 1.68 -10.39 19.79
CA GLU A 134 1.05 -11.02 18.64
C GLU A 134 1.76 -10.60 17.34
N ILE A 135 2.00 -9.32 17.16
CA ILE A 135 2.68 -8.78 15.97
C ILE A 135 4.12 -9.29 15.93
N ARG A 136 4.88 -9.16 17.04
CA ARG A 136 6.27 -9.63 17.08
C ARG A 136 6.41 -11.15 16.87
N GLY A 137 5.40 -11.92 17.22
CA GLY A 137 5.41 -13.37 17.07
C GLY A 137 5.00 -13.90 15.69
N ASN A 138 4.25 -13.10 14.92
CA ASN A 138 3.60 -13.55 13.68
C ASN A 138 4.00 -12.76 12.43
N TYR A 139 4.86 -11.75 12.57
CA TYR A 139 5.30 -10.92 11.44
C TYR A 139 6.82 -10.99 11.28
N PRO A 140 7.35 -10.93 10.04
CA PRO A 140 8.79 -10.90 9.81
C PRO A 140 9.45 -9.70 10.51
N GLU A 141 10.65 -9.90 11.05
CA GLU A 141 11.38 -8.88 11.82
C GLU A 141 11.57 -7.57 11.06
N ALA A 142 11.77 -7.64 9.74
CA ALA A 142 11.90 -6.44 8.90
C ALA A 142 10.65 -5.54 8.97
N PHE A 143 9.45 -6.12 8.88
CA PHE A 143 8.19 -5.38 8.99
C PHE A 143 7.92 -4.90 10.41
N VAL A 144 8.27 -5.70 11.43
CA VAL A 144 8.17 -5.29 12.84
C VAL A 144 9.08 -4.08 13.12
N ASN A 145 10.29 -4.08 12.57
CA ASN A 145 11.24 -2.97 12.74
C ASN A 145 10.71 -1.68 12.08
N LEU A 146 10.13 -1.76 10.88
CA LEU A 146 9.50 -0.61 10.21
C LEU A 146 8.31 -0.03 11.00
N GLY A 147 7.55 -0.87 11.72
CA GLY A 147 6.45 -0.45 12.61
C GLY A 147 6.89 0.03 13.99
N THR A 148 8.21 0.03 14.26
CA THR A 148 8.81 0.36 15.57
C THR A 148 9.55 1.70 15.49
N VAL A 149 9.17 2.65 16.36
CA VAL A 149 9.83 3.95 16.47
C VAL A 149 10.32 4.11 17.93
N ASP A 150 11.59 4.46 18.12
CA ASP A 150 12.23 4.61 19.43
C ASP A 150 12.01 3.39 20.38
N GLY A 151 12.00 2.18 19.79
CA GLY A 151 11.83 0.92 20.51
C GLY A 151 10.39 0.57 20.87
N THR A 152 9.42 1.41 20.54
CA THR A 152 7.98 1.17 20.75
C THR A 152 7.29 0.80 19.45
N LEU A 153 6.50 -0.27 19.46
CA LEU A 153 5.73 -0.71 18.31
C LEU A 153 4.41 0.06 18.23
N TYR A 154 4.22 0.87 17.16
CA TYR A 154 3.04 1.70 16.94
C TYR A 154 2.14 1.19 15.81
N GLY A 155 2.69 0.43 14.86
CA GLY A 155 1.95 -0.03 13.69
C GLY A 155 2.36 -1.42 13.24
N PHE A 156 1.52 -2.02 12.39
CA PHE A 156 1.82 -3.28 11.72
C PHE A 156 1.41 -3.21 10.26
N PHE A 157 2.04 -4.04 9.45
CA PHE A 157 1.77 -4.08 8.01
C PHE A 157 0.71 -5.14 7.70
N MET A 158 -0.32 -4.75 6.99
CA MET A 158 -1.42 -5.67 6.68
C MET A 158 -1.29 -6.25 5.29
N LYS A 159 -1.22 -5.39 4.27
CA LYS A 159 -1.07 -5.75 2.87
C LYS A 159 0.31 -5.37 2.40
N ALA A 160 1.00 -6.27 1.73
CA ALA A 160 2.24 -6.00 1.05
C ALA A 160 2.14 -6.41 -0.43
N ASP A 161 2.87 -5.73 -1.28
CA ASP A 161 2.94 -6.03 -2.69
C ASP A 161 4.39 -6.00 -3.14
N THR A 162 4.83 -7.02 -3.89
CA THR A 162 6.06 -6.92 -4.66
C THR A 162 5.84 -5.99 -5.84
N LYS A 163 6.79 -5.13 -6.10
CA LYS A 163 6.80 -4.23 -7.27
C LYS A 163 7.79 -4.68 -8.34
N GLY A 164 8.44 -5.83 -8.15
CA GLY A 164 9.38 -6.41 -9.10
C GLY A 164 8.74 -7.27 -10.19
N THR A 165 7.54 -6.92 -10.69
CA THR A 165 6.76 -7.74 -11.64
C THR A 165 6.59 -7.06 -13.00
N ILE A 166 6.88 -7.80 -14.09
CA ILE A 166 6.63 -7.38 -15.47
C ILE A 166 5.54 -8.27 -16.04
N TRP A 167 4.38 -7.68 -16.27
CA TRP A 167 3.16 -8.35 -16.72
C TRP A 167 3.14 -8.54 -18.22
N TYR A 168 2.71 -9.71 -18.69
CA TYR A 168 2.66 -10.07 -20.10
C TYR A 168 1.55 -11.10 -20.37
N ASN A 169 1.20 -11.28 -21.64
CA ASN A 169 0.33 -12.36 -22.08
C ASN A 169 1.17 -13.54 -22.59
N PRO A 170 1.18 -14.71 -21.90
CA PRO A 170 1.98 -15.87 -22.28
C PRO A 170 1.70 -16.35 -23.73
N LYS A 171 0.45 -16.28 -24.18
CA LYS A 171 0.09 -16.69 -25.53
C LYS A 171 0.68 -15.76 -26.60
N THR A 172 0.65 -14.44 -26.34
CA THR A 172 1.29 -13.47 -27.24
C THR A 172 2.80 -13.70 -27.33
N PHE A 173 3.45 -14.03 -26.22
CA PHE A 173 4.88 -14.35 -26.21
C PHE A 173 5.17 -15.64 -26.98
N GLU A 174 4.41 -16.73 -26.74
CA GLU A 174 4.55 -18.00 -27.47
C GLU A 174 4.34 -17.83 -28.97
N GLU A 175 3.31 -17.11 -29.40
CA GLU A 175 2.97 -16.86 -30.81
C GLU A 175 4.08 -16.11 -31.55
N ASN A 176 4.82 -15.24 -30.85
CA ASN A 176 5.92 -14.46 -31.44
C ASN A 176 7.31 -15.07 -31.19
N GLY A 177 7.39 -16.11 -30.35
CA GLY A 177 8.65 -16.77 -30.01
C GLY A 177 9.52 -15.98 -29.03
N TRP A 178 8.91 -15.07 -28.24
CA TRP A 178 9.60 -14.33 -27.18
C TRP A 178 9.66 -15.17 -25.90
N GLU A 179 10.78 -15.09 -25.19
CA GLU A 179 10.98 -15.80 -23.93
C GLU A 179 10.87 -14.80 -22.75
N PRO A 180 10.03 -15.09 -21.74
CA PRO A 180 10.01 -14.27 -20.52
C PRO A 180 11.37 -14.32 -19.81
N LEU A 181 11.76 -13.19 -19.21
CA LEU A 181 13.00 -13.11 -18.46
C LEU A 181 12.88 -13.82 -17.09
N THR A 182 14.04 -14.04 -16.47
CA THR A 182 14.16 -14.67 -15.15
C THR A 182 14.87 -13.73 -14.17
N ALA A 183 14.89 -14.10 -12.91
CA ALA A 183 15.65 -13.36 -11.87
C ALA A 183 17.16 -13.28 -12.18
N ASP A 184 17.71 -14.24 -12.94
CA ASP A 184 19.12 -14.26 -13.34
C ASP A 184 19.41 -13.40 -14.59
N SER A 185 18.37 -12.84 -15.24
CA SER A 185 18.52 -11.96 -16.40
C SER A 185 19.10 -10.61 -15.99
N THR A 186 19.72 -9.92 -16.96
CA THR A 186 20.36 -8.62 -16.76
C THR A 186 19.50 -7.48 -17.32
N TRP A 187 19.88 -6.22 -17.02
CA TRP A 187 19.29 -5.04 -17.66
C TRP A 187 19.43 -5.09 -19.19
N GLU A 188 20.57 -5.53 -19.67
CA GLU A 188 20.87 -5.66 -21.10
C GLU A 188 19.94 -6.69 -21.76
N ASP A 189 19.57 -7.77 -21.06
CA ASP A 189 18.59 -8.75 -21.55
C ASP A 189 17.20 -8.12 -21.68
N LEU A 190 16.79 -7.24 -20.74
CA LEU A 190 15.53 -6.50 -20.83
C LEU A 190 15.51 -5.53 -22.01
N VAL A 191 16.60 -4.81 -22.23
CA VAL A 191 16.75 -3.92 -23.39
C VAL A 191 16.72 -4.73 -24.69
N ALA A 192 17.40 -5.88 -24.74
CA ALA A 192 17.39 -6.75 -25.92
C ALA A 192 15.99 -7.29 -26.24
N LEU A 193 15.24 -7.75 -25.22
CA LEU A 193 13.85 -8.17 -25.39
C LEU A 193 12.95 -7.01 -25.85
N THR A 194 13.17 -5.82 -25.28
CA THR A 194 12.45 -4.59 -25.70
C THR A 194 12.69 -4.27 -27.17
N ASP A 195 13.95 -4.35 -27.62
CA ASP A 195 14.31 -4.11 -29.02
C ASP A 195 13.73 -5.17 -29.96
N GLU A 196 13.79 -6.45 -29.58
CA GLU A 196 13.20 -7.56 -30.35
C GLU A 196 11.70 -7.38 -30.56
N ILE A 197 10.98 -7.03 -29.50
CA ILE A 197 9.52 -6.79 -29.56
C ILE A 197 9.22 -5.58 -30.44
N ARG A 198 9.95 -4.47 -30.28
CA ARG A 198 9.78 -3.27 -31.11
C ARG A 198 9.96 -3.57 -32.61
N ASP A 199 10.91 -4.43 -32.94
CA ASP A 199 11.20 -4.81 -34.34
C ASP A 199 10.05 -5.65 -34.96
N SER A 200 9.09 -6.15 -34.17
CA SER A 200 7.89 -6.88 -34.59
C SER A 200 6.67 -6.00 -34.94
N ASP A 201 6.80 -4.69 -34.92
CA ASP A 201 5.71 -3.70 -35.07
C ASP A 201 4.72 -3.65 -33.88
N LEU A 202 4.98 -4.36 -32.76
CA LEU A 202 4.22 -4.22 -31.50
C LEU A 202 5.00 -3.32 -30.54
N ALA A 203 4.32 -2.40 -29.86
CA ALA A 203 4.96 -1.63 -28.79
C ALA A 203 5.43 -2.58 -27.66
N PRO A 204 6.71 -2.57 -27.27
CA PRO A 204 7.17 -3.40 -26.16
C PRO A 204 6.42 -3.14 -24.87
N TRP A 205 6.14 -1.85 -24.58
CA TRP A 205 5.65 -1.43 -23.28
C TRP A 205 4.33 -0.65 -23.36
N SER A 206 3.54 -0.84 -22.32
CA SER A 206 2.51 0.11 -21.92
C SER A 206 2.94 0.76 -20.61
N ILE A 207 3.07 2.08 -20.60
CA ILE A 207 3.52 2.85 -19.43
C ILE A 207 2.56 4.00 -19.18
N GLY A 208 1.99 4.06 -17.97
CA GLY A 208 1.18 5.18 -17.50
C GLY A 208 1.60 5.55 -16.08
N ILE A 209 1.87 6.84 -15.85
CA ILE A 209 2.31 7.33 -14.53
C ILE A 209 1.30 8.30 -13.90
N GLY A 210 0.11 8.42 -14.50
CA GLY A 210 -1.00 9.17 -13.94
C GLY A 210 -1.62 8.45 -12.74
N SER A 211 -1.84 9.16 -11.63
CA SER A 211 -2.48 8.68 -10.41
C SER A 211 -3.06 9.84 -9.59
N GLU A 212 -3.91 10.65 -10.21
CA GLU A 212 -4.54 11.80 -9.55
C GLU A 212 -3.51 12.70 -8.83
N ALA A 213 -3.64 12.85 -7.49
CA ALA A 213 -2.76 13.68 -6.68
C ALA A 213 -1.33 13.10 -6.57
N ASP A 214 -1.20 11.78 -6.68
CA ASP A 214 0.07 11.06 -6.54
C ASP A 214 0.68 10.68 -7.89
N SER A 215 0.31 11.38 -8.97
CA SER A 215 0.87 11.14 -10.31
C SER A 215 2.40 11.20 -10.28
N GLY A 216 3.03 10.18 -10.87
CA GLY A 216 4.49 10.02 -10.90
C GLY A 216 4.99 8.82 -10.10
N TRP A 217 4.23 8.30 -9.11
CA TRP A 217 4.67 7.14 -8.33
C TRP A 217 4.99 5.91 -9.20
N PRO A 218 4.25 5.57 -10.29
CA PRO A 218 4.65 4.40 -11.08
C PRO A 218 5.98 4.60 -11.81
N GLY A 219 6.33 5.84 -12.11
CA GLY A 219 7.66 6.18 -12.64
C GLY A 219 8.76 6.07 -11.58
N SER A 220 8.45 6.46 -10.34
CA SER A 220 9.34 6.25 -9.19
C SER A 220 9.59 4.76 -8.96
N ASP A 221 8.56 3.91 -9.03
CA ASP A 221 8.70 2.46 -8.91
C ASP A 221 9.67 1.87 -9.91
N TRP A 222 9.60 2.28 -11.18
CA TRP A 222 10.59 1.90 -12.20
C TRP A 222 12.01 2.26 -11.77
N ILE A 223 12.20 3.50 -11.33
CA ILE A 223 13.53 4.03 -10.98
C ILE A 223 14.11 3.30 -9.76
N GLN A 224 13.31 3.10 -8.71
CA GLN A 224 13.71 2.39 -7.50
C GLN A 224 14.07 0.93 -7.78
N GLN A 225 13.25 0.27 -8.59
CA GLN A 225 13.49 -1.11 -8.99
C GLN A 225 14.80 -1.23 -9.81
N ILE A 226 15.06 -0.26 -10.70
CA ILE A 226 16.33 -0.19 -11.42
C ILE A 226 17.49 0.02 -10.44
N ILE A 227 17.39 0.99 -9.52
CA ILE A 227 18.42 1.27 -8.50
C ILE A 227 18.80 -0.01 -7.75
N LEU A 228 17.79 -0.72 -7.24
CA LEU A 228 18.00 -1.93 -6.43
C LEU A 228 18.76 -3.03 -7.21
N ASN A 229 18.55 -3.11 -8.53
CA ASN A 229 19.13 -4.15 -9.40
C ASN A 229 20.35 -3.69 -10.20
N MET A 230 20.93 -2.53 -9.87
CA MET A 230 22.24 -2.11 -10.38
C MET A 230 23.39 -2.74 -9.56
N ASP A 231 24.60 -2.66 -10.11
CA ASP A 231 25.81 -2.94 -9.34
C ASP A 231 25.84 -2.04 -8.08
N ASP A 232 26.12 -2.62 -6.91
CA ASP A 232 26.08 -1.91 -5.62
C ASP A 232 24.68 -1.30 -5.29
N GLY A 233 23.61 -1.81 -5.91
CA GLY A 233 22.25 -1.27 -5.82
C GLY A 233 21.69 -1.26 -4.40
N GLU A 234 21.97 -2.29 -3.59
CA GLU A 234 21.55 -2.33 -2.20
C GLU A 234 22.20 -1.22 -1.37
N GLU A 235 23.51 -1.00 -1.53
CA GLU A 235 24.23 0.08 -0.84
C GLU A 235 23.69 1.45 -1.27
N LEU A 236 23.44 1.63 -2.57
CA LEU A 236 22.87 2.87 -3.10
C LEU A 236 21.49 3.12 -2.52
N TYR A 237 20.62 2.10 -2.50
CA TYR A 237 19.26 2.18 -1.99
C TYR A 237 19.24 2.55 -0.50
N ASP A 238 20.00 1.81 0.32
CA ASP A 238 20.11 2.03 1.75
C ASP A 238 20.69 3.43 2.07
N GLY A 239 21.71 3.86 1.31
CA GLY A 239 22.32 5.18 1.46
C GLY A 239 21.41 6.34 1.01
N LEU A 240 20.53 6.11 0.04
CA LEU A 240 19.46 7.06 -0.29
C LEU A 240 18.43 7.13 0.83
N LEU A 241 18.07 6.03 1.44
CA LEU A 241 17.10 5.99 2.52
C LEU A 241 17.61 6.70 3.78
N ASP A 242 18.85 6.42 4.21
CA ASP A 242 19.43 7.01 5.43
C ASP A 242 20.07 8.38 5.22
N GLY A 243 20.15 8.86 3.97
CA GLY A 243 20.70 10.18 3.62
C GLY A 243 22.23 10.23 3.54
N SER A 244 22.93 9.10 3.68
CA SER A 244 24.39 9.03 3.52
C SER A 244 24.85 9.19 2.07
N ILE A 245 23.97 8.84 1.10
CA ILE A 245 24.15 9.06 -0.33
C ILE A 245 23.13 10.10 -0.82
N PRO A 246 23.58 11.16 -1.52
CA PRO A 246 22.67 12.18 -2.01
C PRO A 246 21.93 11.74 -3.27
N TYR A 247 20.72 12.27 -3.50
CA TYR A 247 19.96 12.04 -4.73
C TYR A 247 20.67 12.51 -6.01
N THR A 248 21.69 13.34 -5.86
CA THR A 248 22.56 13.79 -6.98
C THR A 248 23.74 12.86 -7.25
N ASP A 249 23.80 11.69 -6.63
CA ASP A 249 24.82 10.66 -6.94
C ASP A 249 24.70 10.26 -8.42
N PRO A 250 25.81 10.09 -9.15
CA PRO A 250 25.78 9.71 -10.57
C PRO A 250 25.03 8.38 -10.85
N ARG A 251 25.02 7.44 -9.91
CA ARG A 251 24.30 6.17 -10.05
C ARG A 251 22.77 6.37 -10.02
N VAL A 252 22.29 7.31 -9.22
CA VAL A 252 20.87 7.70 -9.25
C VAL A 252 20.51 8.26 -10.61
N LYS A 253 21.34 9.16 -11.15
CA LYS A 253 21.15 9.70 -12.49
C LYS A 253 21.10 8.59 -13.54
N GLU A 254 22.02 7.63 -13.47
CA GLU A 254 22.04 6.46 -14.36
C GLU A 254 20.72 5.67 -14.31
N ALA A 255 20.17 5.43 -13.13
CA ALA A 255 18.89 4.72 -13.00
C ALA A 255 17.74 5.47 -13.68
N TRP A 256 17.68 6.79 -13.55
CA TRP A 256 16.70 7.63 -14.26
C TRP A 256 16.91 7.59 -15.79
N GLU A 257 18.17 7.62 -16.24
CA GLU A 257 18.52 7.51 -17.66
C GLU A 257 18.13 6.14 -18.23
N ARG A 258 18.31 5.03 -17.48
CA ARG A 258 17.82 3.68 -17.85
C ARG A 258 16.30 3.64 -17.97
N PHE A 259 15.56 4.24 -17.03
CA PHE A 259 14.11 4.39 -17.19
C PHE A 259 13.77 5.18 -18.45
N GLY A 260 14.48 6.27 -18.73
CA GLY A 260 14.32 7.04 -19.96
C GLY A 260 14.63 6.24 -21.23
N GLU A 261 15.60 5.33 -21.22
CA GLU A 261 15.89 4.42 -22.32
C GLU A 261 14.69 3.56 -22.70
N ILE A 262 13.95 3.07 -21.71
CA ILE A 262 12.70 2.33 -21.94
C ILE A 262 11.57 3.26 -22.36
N ALA A 263 11.29 4.30 -21.57
CA ALA A 263 10.05 5.08 -21.66
C ALA A 263 10.06 6.14 -22.79
N LEU A 264 11.25 6.66 -23.19
CA LEU A 264 11.37 7.78 -24.10
C LEU A 264 11.91 7.40 -25.48
N THR A 265 12.31 6.14 -25.69
CA THR A 265 12.73 5.66 -27.01
C THR A 265 11.50 5.53 -27.92
N GLU A 266 11.60 6.11 -29.12
CA GLU A 266 10.51 6.08 -30.11
C GLU A 266 10.14 4.63 -30.47
N GLY A 267 8.85 4.32 -30.43
CA GLY A 267 8.31 2.99 -30.71
C GLY A 267 8.26 2.05 -29.50
N ASN A 268 8.89 2.40 -28.37
CA ASN A 268 8.87 1.54 -27.19
C ASN A 268 7.53 1.52 -26.44
N VAL A 269 6.76 2.59 -26.51
CA VAL A 269 5.59 2.75 -25.63
C VAL A 269 4.32 2.96 -26.43
N SER A 270 3.28 2.16 -26.15
CA SER A 270 1.98 2.21 -26.82
C SER A 270 1.25 3.56 -26.66
N GLN A 271 1.56 4.34 -25.62
CA GLN A 271 1.03 5.69 -25.40
C GLN A 271 1.58 6.72 -26.41
N GLY A 272 2.63 6.37 -27.17
CA GLY A 272 3.14 7.11 -28.32
C GLY A 272 3.80 8.46 -28.04
N SER A 273 3.80 8.94 -26.81
CA SER A 273 4.42 10.23 -26.43
C SER A 273 4.58 10.39 -24.92
N SER A 274 5.50 11.25 -24.49
CA SER A 274 5.64 11.69 -23.09
C SER A 274 4.34 12.21 -22.48
N ALA A 275 3.57 12.98 -23.25
CA ALA A 275 2.26 13.46 -22.81
C ALA A 275 1.26 12.32 -22.61
N GLY A 276 1.31 11.29 -23.46
CA GLY A 276 0.50 10.09 -23.33
C GLY A 276 0.87 9.30 -22.07
N ILE A 277 2.16 9.11 -21.79
CA ILE A 277 2.63 8.43 -20.57
C ILE A 277 2.13 9.16 -19.33
N ASN A 278 2.32 10.48 -19.25
CA ASN A 278 1.90 11.28 -18.09
C ASN A 278 0.37 11.33 -17.90
N ALA A 279 -0.40 11.27 -18.99
CA ALA A 279 -1.86 11.37 -18.96
C ALA A 279 -2.55 10.01 -18.74
N THR A 280 -1.86 8.89 -18.98
CA THR A 280 -2.44 7.55 -18.81
C THR A 280 -2.42 7.14 -17.34
N ASP A 281 -3.59 6.83 -16.79
CA ASP A 281 -3.72 6.28 -15.46
C ASP A 281 -2.99 4.93 -15.37
N PHE A 282 -2.32 4.68 -14.25
CA PHE A 282 -1.50 3.47 -14.04
C PHE A 282 -2.30 2.17 -14.20
N ARG A 283 -3.59 2.17 -13.81
CA ARG A 283 -4.49 1.02 -13.98
C ARG A 283 -4.78 0.77 -15.44
N VAL A 284 -5.09 1.82 -16.19
CA VAL A 284 -5.36 1.73 -17.63
C VAL A 284 -4.11 1.27 -18.40
N ALA A 285 -2.93 1.61 -17.93
CA ALA A 285 -1.68 1.15 -18.53
C ALA A 285 -1.45 -0.37 -18.41
N THR A 286 -2.17 -1.09 -17.53
CA THR A 286 -2.10 -2.55 -17.45
C THR A 286 -2.86 -3.27 -18.56
N TYR A 287 -3.78 -2.61 -19.28
CA TYR A 287 -4.71 -3.27 -20.21
C TYR A 287 -4.13 -3.62 -21.58
N PRO A 288 -3.28 -2.78 -22.21
CA PRO A 288 -2.81 -2.98 -23.58
C PRO A 288 -2.21 -4.35 -23.90
N PRO A 289 -1.47 -5.05 -23.01
CA PRO A 289 -0.98 -6.40 -23.29
C PRO A 289 -2.07 -7.47 -23.44
N PHE A 290 -3.26 -7.21 -22.90
CA PHE A 290 -4.36 -8.17 -22.81
C PHE A 290 -5.55 -7.83 -23.73
N GLU A 291 -5.45 -6.76 -24.49
CA GLU A 291 -6.43 -6.40 -25.53
C GLU A 291 -6.36 -7.36 -26.72
N THR A 292 -7.39 -7.37 -27.56
CA THR A 292 -7.45 -8.18 -28.78
C THR A 292 -7.73 -7.31 -30.00
N PRO A 293 -6.77 -7.04 -30.90
CA PRO A 293 -5.34 -7.42 -30.79
C PRO A 293 -4.63 -6.64 -29.67
N PRO A 294 -3.51 -7.14 -29.14
CA PRO A 294 -2.74 -6.44 -28.11
C PRO A 294 -2.16 -5.13 -28.67
N ALA A 295 -2.16 -4.07 -27.85
CA ALA A 295 -1.56 -2.79 -28.21
C ALA A 295 -0.14 -2.60 -27.61
N ALA A 296 0.25 -3.45 -26.66
CA ALA A 296 1.60 -3.57 -26.13
C ALA A 296 1.90 -5.03 -25.78
N ALA A 297 3.18 -5.37 -25.57
CA ALA A 297 3.58 -6.70 -25.14
C ALA A 297 3.66 -6.84 -23.63
N MET A 298 4.12 -5.78 -22.93
CA MET A 298 4.45 -5.80 -21.51
C MET A 298 3.95 -4.55 -20.78
N ASN A 299 3.76 -4.69 -19.47
CA ASN A 299 3.55 -3.60 -18.53
C ASN A 299 4.34 -3.89 -17.24
N TYR A 300 5.04 -2.91 -16.68
CA TYR A 300 5.64 -3.01 -15.37
C TYR A 300 4.74 -2.32 -14.34
N LEU A 301 4.32 -3.07 -13.34
CA LEU A 301 3.55 -2.58 -12.20
C LEU A 301 3.58 -3.64 -11.08
N GLY A 302 3.36 -3.25 -9.83
CA GLY A 302 3.30 -4.15 -8.69
C GLY A 302 2.27 -5.28 -8.84
N ALA A 303 2.35 -6.28 -7.97
CA ALA A 303 1.53 -7.51 -8.02
C ALA A 303 0.01 -7.25 -7.99
N PHE A 304 -0.41 -6.12 -7.46
CA PHE A 304 -1.82 -5.68 -7.47
C PHE A 304 -2.38 -5.43 -8.89
N ALA A 305 -1.54 -5.33 -9.92
CA ALA A 305 -1.98 -5.22 -11.31
C ALA A 305 -2.88 -6.41 -11.73
N ALA A 306 -2.67 -7.59 -11.17
CA ALA A 306 -3.51 -8.76 -11.40
C ALA A 306 -5.00 -8.48 -11.13
N LEU A 307 -5.32 -7.66 -10.12
CA LEU A 307 -6.70 -7.27 -9.81
C LEU A 307 -7.31 -6.45 -10.95
N PHE A 308 -6.58 -5.44 -11.43
CA PHE A 308 -7.06 -4.56 -12.51
C PHE A 308 -7.23 -5.30 -13.84
N ILE A 309 -6.30 -6.23 -14.13
CA ILE A 309 -6.38 -7.07 -15.31
C ILE A 309 -7.62 -7.97 -15.23
N ALA A 310 -7.83 -8.65 -14.10
CA ALA A 310 -8.97 -9.54 -13.91
C ALA A 310 -10.32 -8.79 -13.89
N GLU A 311 -10.37 -7.58 -13.38
CA GLU A 311 -11.57 -6.74 -13.38
C GLU A 311 -11.94 -6.29 -14.79
N GLN A 312 -10.95 -5.80 -15.56
CA GLN A 312 -11.16 -5.34 -16.94
C GLN A 312 -11.46 -6.49 -17.91
N PHE A 313 -10.83 -7.64 -17.68
CA PHE A 313 -10.91 -8.81 -18.56
C PHE A 313 -11.30 -10.07 -17.75
N PRO A 314 -12.56 -10.17 -17.30
CA PRO A 314 -12.98 -11.23 -16.36
C PRO A 314 -12.95 -12.66 -16.93
N ASP A 315 -12.80 -12.79 -18.24
CA ASP A 315 -12.71 -14.09 -18.92
C ASP A 315 -11.24 -14.60 -19.03
N LEU A 316 -10.24 -13.78 -18.68
CA LEU A 316 -8.83 -14.18 -18.71
C LEU A 316 -8.46 -15.05 -17.51
N VAL A 317 -7.67 -16.08 -17.77
CA VAL A 317 -7.22 -17.05 -16.77
C VAL A 317 -5.78 -16.71 -16.35
N PRO A 318 -5.54 -16.42 -15.03
CA PRO A 318 -4.18 -16.21 -14.51
C PRO A 318 -3.28 -17.43 -14.78
N GLY A 319 -2.04 -17.19 -15.21
CA GLY A 319 -1.07 -18.20 -15.58
C GLY A 319 -1.22 -18.73 -17.02
N GLU A 320 -2.37 -18.49 -17.68
CA GLU A 320 -2.63 -18.90 -19.08
C GLU A 320 -2.73 -17.71 -20.03
N ASP A 321 -3.52 -16.69 -19.64
CA ASP A 321 -3.84 -15.53 -20.48
C ASP A 321 -3.10 -14.28 -19.99
N PHE A 322 -2.75 -14.23 -18.72
CA PHE A 322 -1.88 -13.21 -18.13
C PHE A 322 -1.01 -13.81 -17.02
N ASP A 323 0.22 -13.41 -16.99
CA ASP A 323 1.19 -13.79 -15.97
C ASP A 323 2.26 -12.70 -15.87
N PHE A 324 3.23 -12.86 -14.99
CA PHE A 324 4.38 -11.98 -14.88
C PHE A 324 5.69 -12.76 -14.87
N PHE A 325 6.76 -12.07 -15.21
CA PHE A 325 8.11 -12.51 -14.91
C PHE A 325 8.82 -11.46 -14.02
N PRO A 326 9.84 -11.88 -13.24
CA PRO A 326 10.54 -10.97 -12.33
C PRO A 326 11.31 -9.90 -13.10
N PHE A 327 11.47 -8.74 -12.47
CA PHE A 327 12.41 -7.73 -12.96
C PHE A 327 13.85 -8.31 -12.96
N PRO A 328 14.68 -8.03 -13.98
CA PRO A 328 16.04 -8.52 -14.06
C PRO A 328 16.89 -8.17 -12.84
N GLY A 329 17.75 -9.11 -12.41
CA GLY A 329 18.57 -9.00 -11.20
C GLY A 329 17.92 -9.61 -9.97
N GLY A 330 16.61 -9.93 -10.01
CA GLY A 330 15.88 -10.68 -8.99
C GLY A 330 15.63 -9.94 -7.69
N GLY A 331 16.22 -8.77 -7.46
CA GLY A 331 15.88 -7.90 -6.34
C GLY A 331 14.49 -7.33 -6.54
N ALA A 332 13.69 -7.23 -5.47
CA ALA A 332 12.35 -6.69 -5.52
C ALA A 332 12.19 -5.50 -4.57
N THR A 333 11.65 -4.41 -5.08
CA THR A 333 11.06 -3.38 -4.22
C THR A 333 9.64 -3.81 -3.86
N GLY A 334 9.11 -3.30 -2.77
CA GLY A 334 7.74 -3.61 -2.36
C GLY A 334 7.12 -2.52 -1.52
N GLY A 335 5.84 -2.31 -1.72
CA GLY A 335 5.01 -1.45 -0.91
C GLY A 335 4.22 -2.25 0.11
N SER A 336 3.70 -1.57 1.11
CA SER A 336 2.78 -2.16 2.07
C SER A 336 1.92 -1.09 2.72
N ASN A 337 0.75 -1.49 3.21
CA ASN A 337 -0.12 -0.59 3.93
C ASN A 337 0.09 -0.79 5.43
N ILE A 338 0.53 0.27 6.11
CA ILE A 338 0.75 0.26 7.55
C ILE A 338 -0.52 0.65 8.29
N VAL A 339 -0.90 -0.15 9.28
CA VAL A 339 -2.07 0.07 10.15
C VAL A 339 -1.58 0.63 11.47
N PHE A 340 -2.12 1.77 11.88
CA PHE A 340 -1.84 2.38 13.18
C PHE A 340 -3.05 3.13 13.74
N ALA A 341 -3.05 3.41 15.03
CA ALA A 341 -4.19 4.01 15.72
C ALA A 341 -3.82 5.30 16.47
N PHE A 342 -4.82 6.15 16.65
CA PHE A 342 -4.72 7.41 17.40
C PHE A 342 -5.34 7.32 18.81
N ASN A 343 -6.04 6.22 19.11
CA ASN A 343 -6.58 5.94 20.44
C ASN A 343 -6.57 4.42 20.72
N SER A 344 -6.84 4.04 21.97
CA SER A 344 -6.95 2.65 22.43
C SER A 344 -8.35 2.31 22.93
N ASP A 345 -9.37 2.87 22.32
CA ASP A 345 -10.75 2.56 22.66
C ASP A 345 -11.04 1.07 22.40
N PRO A 346 -11.94 0.44 23.16
CA PRO A 346 -12.20 -1.00 23.02
C PRO A 346 -12.57 -1.44 21.60
N ALA A 347 -13.34 -0.63 20.84
CA ALA A 347 -13.70 -0.94 19.46
C ALA A 347 -12.50 -0.82 18.52
N THR A 348 -11.67 0.23 18.67
CA THR A 348 -10.43 0.43 17.93
C THR A 348 -9.47 -0.75 18.15
N CYS A 349 -9.19 -1.11 19.41
CA CYS A 349 -8.32 -2.25 19.72
C CYS A 349 -8.87 -3.59 19.21
N SER A 350 -10.19 -3.77 19.21
CA SER A 350 -10.84 -4.96 18.67
C SER A 350 -10.68 -5.06 17.14
N LEU A 351 -10.86 -3.94 16.41
CA LEU A 351 -10.66 -3.89 14.97
C LEU A 351 -9.19 -4.15 14.62
N LEU A 352 -8.24 -3.49 15.31
CA LEU A 352 -6.80 -3.71 15.08
C LEU A 352 -6.43 -5.20 15.24
N ARG A 353 -6.94 -5.87 16.29
CA ARG A 353 -6.69 -7.31 16.49
C ARG A 353 -7.26 -8.15 15.37
N HIS A 354 -8.44 -7.81 14.87
CA HIS A 354 -9.03 -8.50 13.73
C HIS A 354 -8.17 -8.32 12.48
N LEU A 355 -7.81 -7.08 12.12
CA LEU A 355 -6.99 -6.77 10.94
C LEU A 355 -5.60 -7.42 11.00
N ALA A 356 -5.03 -7.57 12.21
CA ALA A 356 -3.73 -8.20 12.42
C ALA A 356 -3.77 -9.73 12.30
N SER A 357 -4.95 -10.36 12.36
CA SER A 357 -5.07 -11.82 12.42
C SER A 357 -4.87 -12.50 11.06
N ALA A 358 -4.28 -13.71 11.07
CA ALA A 358 -4.15 -14.54 9.86
C ALA A 358 -5.51 -14.86 9.22
N ASP A 359 -6.55 -15.07 10.04
CA ASP A 359 -7.89 -15.44 9.54
C ASP A 359 -8.52 -14.29 8.75
N ALA A 360 -8.39 -13.04 9.21
CA ALA A 360 -8.88 -11.89 8.49
C ALA A 360 -8.09 -11.65 7.19
N GLN A 361 -6.76 -11.66 7.25
CA GLN A 361 -5.91 -11.43 6.08
C GLN A 361 -6.10 -12.51 5.01
N ARG A 362 -6.31 -13.77 5.42
CA ARG A 362 -6.61 -14.87 4.51
C ARG A 362 -7.85 -14.61 3.65
N ILE A 363 -8.90 -13.96 4.18
CA ILE A 363 -10.10 -13.65 3.41
C ILE A 363 -9.76 -12.83 2.17
N TRP A 364 -8.96 -11.78 2.31
CA TRP A 364 -8.58 -10.95 1.16
C TRP A 364 -7.56 -11.66 0.26
N VAL A 365 -6.62 -12.42 0.84
CA VAL A 365 -5.69 -13.27 0.05
C VAL A 365 -6.46 -14.21 -0.88
N GLU A 366 -7.49 -14.89 -0.38
CA GLU A 366 -8.34 -15.81 -1.18
C GLU A 366 -9.13 -15.09 -2.28
N LEU A 367 -9.45 -13.79 -2.10
CA LEU A 367 -10.09 -12.95 -3.11
C LEU A 367 -9.11 -12.43 -4.17
N GLY A 368 -7.80 -12.46 -3.91
CA GLY A 368 -6.76 -11.98 -4.79
C GLY A 368 -6.40 -10.49 -4.61
N GLY A 369 -5.28 -10.08 -5.19
CA GLY A 369 -4.77 -8.70 -5.11
C GLY A 369 -4.27 -8.27 -3.73
N PHE A 370 -3.95 -9.24 -2.87
CA PHE A 370 -3.44 -9.02 -1.52
C PHE A 370 -2.34 -10.03 -1.20
N THR A 371 -1.19 -9.58 -0.81
CA THR A 371 -0.14 -10.42 -0.24
C THR A 371 -0.02 -10.13 1.25
N SER A 372 -0.22 -11.16 2.07
CA SER A 372 -0.09 -11.06 3.51
C SER A 372 1.37 -11.20 3.93
N VAL A 373 1.82 -10.36 4.86
CA VAL A 373 3.10 -10.54 5.55
C VAL A 373 2.97 -11.34 6.85
N HIS A 374 1.76 -11.73 7.25
CA HIS A 374 1.52 -12.55 8.43
C HIS A 374 1.96 -13.98 8.17
N THR A 375 2.91 -14.51 8.96
CA THR A 375 3.52 -15.85 8.78
C THR A 375 2.54 -17.02 8.91
N GLY A 376 1.37 -16.80 9.50
CA GLY A 376 0.28 -17.78 9.61
C GLY A 376 -0.60 -17.92 8.35
N VAL A 377 -0.44 -17.06 7.34
CA VAL A 377 -1.18 -17.17 6.07
C VAL A 377 -0.38 -18.05 5.12
N SER A 378 -0.92 -19.23 4.81
CA SER A 378 -0.27 -20.20 3.91
C SER A 378 -0.28 -19.73 2.46
N LEU A 379 0.79 -20.03 1.70
CA LEU A 379 0.82 -19.85 0.24
C LEU A 379 -0.28 -20.64 -0.48
N ASP A 380 -0.82 -21.70 0.12
CA ASP A 380 -1.95 -22.46 -0.44
C ASP A 380 -3.28 -21.67 -0.39
N ALA A 381 -3.36 -20.57 0.36
CA ALA A 381 -4.53 -19.71 0.39
C ALA A 381 -4.65 -18.80 -0.85
N TYR A 382 -3.57 -18.61 -1.60
CA TYR A 382 -3.58 -17.78 -2.79
C TYR A 382 -4.38 -18.43 -3.93
N PRO A 383 -5.23 -17.67 -4.64
CA PRO A 383 -6.26 -18.23 -5.52
C PRO A 383 -5.73 -18.91 -6.79
N ASN A 384 -4.50 -18.59 -7.20
CA ASN A 384 -3.88 -19.12 -8.42
C ASN A 384 -2.34 -19.06 -8.33
N GLU A 385 -1.67 -19.66 -9.33
CA GLU A 385 -0.18 -19.73 -9.36
C GLU A 385 0.44 -18.34 -9.54
N THR A 386 -0.16 -17.45 -10.31
CA THR A 386 0.33 -16.07 -10.50
C THR A 386 0.34 -15.31 -9.17
N ALA A 387 -0.77 -15.34 -8.40
CA ALA A 387 -0.84 -14.70 -7.08
C ALA A 387 0.15 -15.34 -6.08
N ARG A 388 0.29 -16.67 -6.12
CA ARG A 388 1.28 -17.40 -5.31
C ARG A 388 2.71 -17.01 -5.68
N GLY A 389 3.01 -16.91 -6.98
CA GLY A 389 4.31 -16.48 -7.48
C GLY A 389 4.70 -15.06 -7.02
N ALA A 390 3.75 -14.13 -7.01
CA ALA A 390 3.96 -12.79 -6.49
C ALA A 390 4.27 -12.79 -4.98
N ALA A 391 3.53 -13.59 -4.20
CA ALA A 391 3.80 -13.75 -2.78
C ALA A 391 5.17 -14.41 -2.52
N GLN A 392 5.55 -15.40 -3.32
CA GLN A 392 6.88 -16.03 -3.23
C GLN A 392 7.99 -15.03 -3.56
N GLN A 393 7.83 -14.21 -4.61
CA GLN A 393 8.79 -13.17 -4.95
C GLN A 393 9.00 -12.19 -3.78
N LEU A 394 7.92 -11.76 -3.13
CA LEU A 394 8.01 -10.88 -1.96
C LEU A 394 8.81 -11.53 -0.80
N LEU A 395 8.59 -12.83 -0.55
CA LEU A 395 9.16 -13.54 0.60
C LEU A 395 10.56 -14.11 0.33
N GLU A 396 10.91 -14.39 -0.92
CA GLU A 396 12.10 -15.15 -1.32
C GLU A 396 13.06 -14.34 -2.20
N ALA A 397 12.75 -13.09 -2.55
CA ALA A 397 13.66 -12.25 -3.33
C ALA A 397 15.05 -12.20 -2.67
N PRO A 398 16.14 -12.35 -3.43
CA PRO A 398 17.50 -12.31 -2.89
C PRO A 398 17.83 -10.98 -2.21
N SER A 399 17.20 -9.91 -2.68
CA SER A 399 17.21 -8.59 -2.05
C SER A 399 15.80 -8.03 -2.07
N PHE A 400 15.29 -7.64 -0.91
CA PHE A 400 14.03 -6.93 -0.77
C PHE A 400 14.27 -5.59 -0.09
N ARG A 401 13.69 -4.51 -0.65
CA ARG A 401 13.66 -3.19 -0.01
C ARG A 401 12.25 -2.62 -0.04
N PHE A 402 11.88 -2.00 1.09
CA PHE A 402 10.63 -1.25 1.13
C PHE A 402 10.72 -0.06 0.18
N ASP A 403 9.59 0.31 -0.41
CA ASP A 403 9.45 1.42 -1.36
C ASP A 403 10.10 2.69 -0.83
N LEU A 404 11.09 3.20 -1.58
CA LEU A 404 11.97 4.28 -1.13
C LEU A 404 11.21 5.58 -0.91
N ASP A 405 10.29 5.92 -1.80
CA ASP A 405 9.54 7.16 -1.69
C ASP A 405 8.50 7.11 -0.57
N ASP A 406 7.83 5.96 -0.36
CA ASP A 406 6.93 5.72 0.77
C ASP A 406 7.68 5.74 2.12
N ALA A 407 8.90 5.23 2.14
CA ALA A 407 9.76 5.25 3.33
C ALA A 407 10.28 6.66 3.66
N LEU A 408 10.57 7.47 2.64
CA LEU A 408 11.01 8.86 2.81
C LEU A 408 9.85 9.79 3.18
N GLY A 409 8.67 9.57 2.60
CA GLY A 409 7.46 10.34 2.89
C GLY A 409 7.54 11.84 2.62
N GLY A 410 6.51 12.56 3.03
CA GLY A 410 6.46 14.01 3.10
C GLY A 410 6.84 14.75 1.80
N GLU A 411 7.60 15.84 1.95
CA GLU A 411 8.01 16.69 0.81
C GLU A 411 8.94 15.94 -0.16
N THR A 412 9.75 14.99 0.34
CA THR A 412 10.69 14.23 -0.50
C THR A 412 9.94 13.28 -1.43
N GLN A 413 8.96 12.54 -0.95
CA GLN A 413 8.10 11.69 -1.74
C GLN A 413 7.42 12.48 -2.86
N GLN A 414 6.79 13.60 -2.52
CA GLN A 414 6.12 14.46 -3.50
C GLN A 414 7.09 15.04 -4.54
N ALA A 415 8.32 15.38 -4.12
CA ALA A 415 9.34 15.84 -5.05
C ALA A 415 9.82 14.73 -6.02
N ILE A 416 9.87 13.47 -5.56
CA ILE A 416 10.20 12.30 -6.41
C ILE A 416 9.09 12.09 -7.45
N PHE A 417 7.81 12.10 -7.05
CA PHE A 417 6.66 11.94 -7.97
C PHE A 417 6.61 13.05 -9.03
N ALA A 418 6.71 14.30 -8.57
CA ALA A 418 6.77 15.43 -9.48
C ALA A 418 7.98 15.35 -10.42
N GLY A 419 9.12 14.90 -9.89
CA GLY A 419 10.36 14.68 -10.66
C GLY A 419 10.17 13.64 -11.75
N ALA A 420 9.53 12.50 -11.47
CA ALA A 420 9.25 11.46 -12.47
C ALA A 420 8.36 11.99 -13.60
N THR A 421 7.30 12.74 -13.26
CA THR A 421 6.42 13.39 -14.24
C THR A 421 7.16 14.42 -15.09
N GLU A 422 8.00 15.26 -14.46
CA GLU A 422 8.81 16.27 -15.14
C GLU A 422 9.88 15.64 -16.05
N TYR A 423 10.51 14.53 -15.59
CA TYR A 423 11.52 13.84 -16.38
C TYR A 423 10.95 13.27 -17.68
N ILE A 424 9.79 12.64 -17.63
CA ILE A 424 9.08 12.16 -18.83
C ILE A 424 8.77 13.33 -19.78
N ALA A 425 8.37 14.49 -19.25
CA ALA A 425 8.06 15.66 -20.07
C ALA A 425 9.31 16.36 -20.63
N ASN A 426 10.37 16.45 -19.83
CA ASN A 426 11.56 17.26 -20.08
C ASN A 426 12.85 16.54 -19.64
N PRO A 427 13.30 15.46 -20.32
CA PRO A 427 14.41 14.61 -19.86
C PRO A 427 15.75 15.36 -19.76
N ASN A 428 15.92 16.44 -20.47
CA ASN A 428 17.12 17.27 -20.40
C ASN A 428 17.26 18.06 -19.08
N GLN A 429 16.27 18.04 -18.21
CA GLN A 429 16.27 18.73 -16.91
C GLN A 429 16.64 17.80 -15.74
N LEU A 430 17.10 16.58 -16.00
CA LEU A 430 17.36 15.57 -14.97
C LEU A 430 18.25 16.08 -13.83
N ASP A 431 19.37 16.76 -14.13
CA ASP A 431 20.26 17.29 -13.09
C ASP A 431 19.55 18.30 -12.17
N SER A 432 18.61 19.09 -12.70
CA SER A 432 17.79 20.02 -11.91
C SER A 432 16.75 19.29 -11.08
N ILE A 433 16.11 18.26 -11.65
CA ILE A 433 15.13 17.41 -10.96
C ILE A 433 15.78 16.75 -9.74
N LEU A 434 16.92 16.08 -9.92
CA LEU A 434 17.64 15.41 -8.83
C LEU A 434 18.10 16.40 -7.74
N SER A 435 18.52 17.62 -8.16
CA SER A 435 18.88 18.68 -7.21
C SER A 435 17.67 19.19 -6.42
N ASN A 436 16.49 19.25 -7.03
CA ASN A 436 15.26 19.64 -6.35
C ASN A 436 14.83 18.56 -5.34
N ILE A 437 14.89 17.29 -5.69
CA ILE A 437 14.63 16.18 -4.76
C ILE A 437 15.62 16.24 -3.59
N GLN A 438 16.92 16.43 -3.88
CA GLN A 438 17.93 16.55 -2.83
C GLN A 438 17.65 17.72 -1.85
N ALA A 439 17.04 18.79 -2.31
CA ALA A 439 16.77 19.97 -1.48
C ALA A 439 15.64 19.76 -0.45
N THR A 440 14.84 18.68 -0.57
CA THR A 440 13.76 18.33 0.36
C THR A 440 14.21 17.37 1.47
N ARG A 441 15.49 16.99 1.50
CA ARG A 441 16.06 15.99 2.42
C ARG A 441 16.77 16.57 3.62
#